data_731b5751baf63b1ca7018b70ed3105fe
#
_entry.id   731b5751baf63b1ca7018b70ed3105fe
#
_cell.length_a   1.000
_cell.length_b   1.000
_cell.length_c   1.000
_cell.angle_alpha   90.00
_cell.angle_beta   90.00
_cell.angle_gamma   90.00
#
_symmetry.space_group_name_H-M   'P 1'
#
loop_
_entity.id
_entity.type
_entity.pdbx_description
1 polymer ?
#
loop_
_entity_poly.entity_id
_entity_poly.type
_entity_poly.pdbx_seq_one_letter_code
_entity_poly.pdbx_strand_id
1 'polypeptide(L)'
;NDRNLARFGVAVCAQVKSNSVVLVDRTPTGFATVGIGPGQTSRVEAVRIAARRAGSRAKGSMMVSDAFFPFRDGIDAANEIGVTSIVQPGGSIRDQESIDAANEHGMSMIFTGMRLFRH
;
A
#
# COMPACT_ATOMS: atom_id res chain seq x y z
N ASN A 1 -15.10 -7.87 1.71
CA ASN A 1 -14.96 -6.66 2.52
C ASN A 1 -13.49 -6.23 2.59
N ASP A 2 -13.24 -5.02 3.06
CA ASP A 2 -11.89 -4.45 3.08
C ASP A 2 -10.93 -5.23 3.97
N ARG A 3 -11.43 -5.80 5.05
CA ARG A 3 -10.59 -6.58 5.98
C ARG A 3 -10.01 -7.82 5.30
N ASN A 4 -10.82 -8.54 4.52
CA ASN A 4 -10.35 -9.74 3.82
C ASN A 4 -9.37 -9.37 2.69
N LEU A 5 -9.63 -8.28 1.98
CA LEU A 5 -8.71 -7.77 0.97
C LEU A 5 -7.38 -7.37 1.62
N ALA A 6 -7.43 -6.71 2.79
CA ALA A 6 -6.24 -6.33 3.53
C ALA A 6 -5.43 -7.55 3.95
N ARG A 7 -6.08 -8.61 4.45
CA ARG A 7 -5.40 -9.85 4.82
C ARG A 7 -4.70 -10.50 3.62
N PHE A 8 -5.37 -10.53 2.47
CA PHE A 8 -4.77 -11.03 1.24
C PHE A 8 -3.54 -10.20 0.87
N GLY A 9 -3.66 -8.88 0.89
CA GLY A 9 -2.55 -7.99 0.56
C GLY A 9 -1.36 -8.12 1.51
N VAL A 10 -1.61 -8.24 2.81
CA VAL A 10 -0.56 -8.45 3.81
C VAL A 10 0.16 -9.78 3.57
N ALA A 11 -0.59 -10.84 3.29
CA ALA A 11 0.00 -12.16 3.02
C ALA A 11 0.90 -12.12 1.79
N VAL A 12 0.48 -11.45 0.72
CA VAL A 12 1.29 -11.29 -0.48
C VAL A 12 2.52 -10.43 -0.18
N CYS A 13 2.32 -9.29 0.48
CA CYS A 13 3.39 -8.35 0.78
C CYS A 13 4.50 -9.00 1.62
N ALA A 14 4.13 -9.91 2.53
CA ALA A 14 5.08 -10.62 3.38
C ALA A 14 6.04 -11.51 2.59
N GLN A 15 5.70 -11.87 1.35
CA GLN A 15 6.53 -12.70 0.48
C GLN A 15 7.42 -11.88 -0.46
N VAL A 16 7.24 -10.56 -0.50
CA VAL A 16 7.96 -9.68 -1.42
C VAL A 16 9.16 -9.05 -0.72
N LYS A 17 10.28 -8.97 -1.42
CA LYS A 17 11.51 -8.38 -0.87
C LYS A 17 11.30 -6.91 -0.51
N SER A 18 11.70 -6.52 0.69
CA SER A 18 11.62 -5.15 1.17
C SER A 18 12.58 -4.21 0.41
N ASN A 19 12.35 -2.93 0.29
CA ASN A 19 11.10 -2.26 0.65
C ASN A 19 10.07 -2.51 -0.42
N SER A 20 8.88 -2.92 -0.03
CA SER A 20 7.87 -3.31 -1.01
C SER A 20 6.51 -2.66 -0.77
N VAL A 21 5.80 -2.47 -1.87
CA VAL A 21 4.41 -2.04 -1.89
C VAL A 21 3.68 -2.95 -2.85
N VAL A 22 2.51 -3.42 -2.44
CA VAL A 22 1.66 -4.29 -3.24
C VAL A 22 0.30 -3.62 -3.41
N LEU A 23 -0.18 -3.57 -4.65
CA LEU A 23 -1.54 -3.12 -4.94
C LEU A 23 -2.41 -4.35 -5.15
N VAL A 24 -3.53 -4.42 -4.45
CA VAL A 24 -4.47 -5.55 -4.52
C VAL A 24 -5.88 -5.02 -4.75
N ASP A 25 -6.72 -5.86 -5.34
CA ASP A 25 -8.12 -5.49 -5.58
C ASP A 25 -8.99 -6.74 -5.62
N ARG A 26 -10.29 -6.51 -5.56
CA ARG A 26 -11.28 -7.56 -5.69
C ARG A 26 -11.45 -7.95 -7.15
N THR A 27 -11.78 -9.22 -7.36
CA THR A 27 -12.18 -9.77 -8.65
C THR A 27 -13.55 -10.43 -8.50
N PRO A 28 -14.23 -10.80 -9.59
CA PRO A 28 -15.51 -11.51 -9.49
C PRO A 28 -15.44 -12.82 -8.70
N THR A 29 -14.26 -13.44 -8.62
CA THR A 29 -14.08 -14.73 -7.96
C THR A 29 -13.23 -14.68 -6.68
N GLY A 30 -12.71 -13.49 -6.31
CA GLY A 30 -11.87 -13.37 -5.11
C GLY A 30 -11.03 -12.11 -5.11
N PHE A 31 -9.71 -12.28 -4.96
CA PHE A 31 -8.76 -11.16 -4.88
C PHE A 31 -7.61 -11.39 -5.85
N ALA A 32 -6.98 -10.30 -6.29
CA ALA A 32 -5.80 -10.38 -7.15
C ALA A 32 -4.81 -9.27 -6.83
N THR A 33 -3.53 -9.55 -7.06
CA THR A 33 -2.52 -8.49 -7.10
C THR A 33 -2.61 -7.78 -8.44
N VAL A 34 -2.54 -6.46 -8.43
CA VAL A 34 -2.60 -5.66 -9.65
C VAL A 34 -1.30 -4.95 -9.95
N GLY A 35 -0.42 -4.83 -8.95
CA GLY A 35 0.92 -4.27 -9.16
C GLY A 35 1.78 -4.50 -7.94
N ILE A 36 3.06 -4.80 -8.16
CA ILE A 36 4.03 -5.02 -7.09
C ILE A 36 5.27 -4.16 -7.35
N GLY A 37 5.69 -3.40 -6.34
CA GLY A 37 6.95 -2.66 -6.35
C GLY A 37 7.89 -3.25 -5.32
N PRO A 38 8.75 -4.21 -5.71
CA PRO A 38 9.60 -4.94 -4.76
C PRO A 38 10.99 -4.33 -4.61
N GLY A 39 11.63 -4.59 -3.47
CA GLY A 39 13.08 -4.42 -3.31
C GLY A 39 13.61 -3.00 -3.49
N GLN A 40 12.82 -1.98 -3.20
CA GLN A 40 13.21 -0.60 -3.44
C GLN A 40 13.86 0.05 -2.22
N THR A 41 14.72 1.04 -2.48
CA THR A 41 15.39 1.79 -1.42
C THR A 41 14.48 2.86 -0.81
N SER A 42 13.49 3.35 -1.57
CA SER A 42 12.54 4.33 -1.05
C SER A 42 11.10 3.85 -1.19
N ARG A 43 10.28 4.27 -0.24
CA ARG A 43 8.86 3.88 -0.21
C ARG A 43 8.10 4.47 -1.40
N VAL A 44 8.34 5.75 -1.72
CA VAL A 44 7.66 6.41 -2.83
C VAL A 44 8.03 5.76 -4.17
N GLU A 45 9.27 5.29 -4.32
CA GLU A 45 9.68 4.59 -5.55
C GLU A 45 8.99 3.24 -5.68
N ALA A 46 8.81 2.52 -4.56
CA ALA A 46 8.03 1.27 -4.55
C ALA A 46 6.59 1.51 -5.03
N VAL A 47 5.97 2.61 -4.56
CA VAL A 47 4.63 3.01 -5.02
C VAL A 47 4.61 3.25 -6.52
N ARG A 48 5.59 4.00 -7.04
CA ARG A 48 5.66 4.31 -8.47
C ARG A 48 5.81 3.07 -9.34
N ILE A 49 6.63 2.12 -8.92
CA ILE A 49 6.82 0.87 -9.66
C ILE A 49 5.55 0.03 -9.64
N ALA A 50 4.92 -0.11 -8.47
CA ALA A 50 3.65 -0.84 -8.36
C ALA A 50 2.58 -0.21 -9.27
N ALA A 51 2.51 1.12 -9.28
CA ALA A 51 1.58 1.88 -10.11
C ALA A 51 1.81 1.63 -11.61
N ARG A 52 3.07 1.67 -12.01
CA ARG A 52 3.44 1.46 -13.42
C ARG A 52 3.03 0.07 -13.89
N ARG A 53 3.24 -0.94 -13.04
CA ARG A 53 2.89 -2.33 -13.35
C ARG A 53 1.38 -2.56 -13.34
N ALA A 54 0.66 -1.86 -12.46
CA ALA A 54 -0.80 -1.99 -12.39
C ALA A 54 -1.51 -1.31 -13.55
N GLY A 55 -0.96 -0.20 -14.04
CA GLY A 55 -1.61 0.60 -15.07
C GLY A 55 -2.99 1.06 -14.60
N SER A 56 -4.00 0.91 -15.45
CA SER A 56 -5.37 1.35 -15.15
C SER A 56 -6.01 0.59 -13.98
N ARG A 57 -5.49 -0.59 -13.63
CA ARG A 57 -6.03 -1.39 -12.51
C ARG A 57 -5.66 -0.82 -11.14
N ALA A 58 -4.75 0.16 -11.08
CA ALA A 58 -4.43 0.84 -9.83
C ALA A 58 -5.64 1.60 -9.27
N LYS A 59 -6.50 2.09 -10.14
CA LYS A 59 -7.68 2.87 -9.74
C LYS A 59 -8.64 2.00 -8.92
N GLY A 60 -8.95 2.46 -7.71
CA GLY A 60 -9.84 1.74 -6.80
C GLY A 60 -9.15 0.63 -6.00
N SER A 61 -7.85 0.42 -6.20
CA SER A 61 -7.11 -0.65 -5.52
C SER A 61 -6.77 -0.26 -4.08
N MET A 62 -6.34 -1.27 -3.33
CA MET A 62 -5.80 -1.12 -1.97
C MET A 62 -4.27 -1.25 -2.04
N MET A 63 -3.56 -0.34 -1.38
CA MET A 63 -2.10 -0.37 -1.30
C MET A 63 -1.68 -0.95 0.05
N VAL A 64 -0.83 -1.97 0.02
CA VAL A 64 -0.28 -2.60 1.22
C VAL A 64 1.23 -2.37 1.24
N SER A 65 1.75 -1.84 2.35
CA SER A 65 3.17 -1.57 2.53
C SER A 65 3.74 -2.47 3.62
N ASP A 66 4.98 -2.93 3.43
CA ASP A 66 5.67 -3.80 4.40
C ASP A 66 6.22 -3.04 5.61
N ALA A 67 6.27 -1.70 5.55
CA ALA A 67 6.70 -0.84 6.65
C ALA A 67 5.93 0.49 6.62
N PHE A 68 6.10 1.30 7.67
CA PHE A 68 5.44 2.60 7.72
C PHE A 68 5.98 3.55 6.63
N PHE A 69 5.16 4.55 6.28
CA PHE A 69 5.58 5.63 5.38
C PHE A 69 6.26 6.72 6.22
N PRO A 70 7.54 7.03 5.95
CA PRO A 70 8.24 8.05 6.74
C PRO A 70 7.72 9.46 6.50
N PHE A 71 7.13 9.69 5.31
CA PHE A 71 6.57 10.99 4.91
C PHE A 71 5.27 10.77 4.17
N ARG A 72 4.50 11.84 4.01
CA ARG A 72 3.21 11.75 3.33
C ARG A 72 3.32 11.53 1.81
N ASP A 73 4.50 11.67 1.23
CA ASP A 73 4.70 11.58 -0.22
C ASP A 73 4.22 10.23 -0.81
N GLY A 74 4.40 9.14 -0.09
CA GLY A 74 3.90 7.83 -0.52
C GLY A 74 2.37 7.77 -0.58
N ILE A 75 1.72 8.42 0.38
CA ILE A 75 0.24 8.49 0.44
C ILE A 75 -0.27 9.37 -0.71
N ASP A 76 0.38 10.51 -0.93
CA ASP A 76 0.00 11.43 -2.01
C ASP A 76 0.19 10.75 -3.38
N ALA A 77 1.28 10.01 -3.57
CA ALA A 77 1.54 9.26 -4.81
C ALA A 77 0.46 8.19 -5.03
N ALA A 78 0.04 7.49 -3.97
CA ALA A 78 -1.04 6.50 -4.06
C ALA A 78 -2.35 7.15 -4.48
N ASN A 79 -2.65 8.34 -3.96
CA ASN A 79 -3.85 9.06 -4.35
C ASN A 79 -3.84 9.42 -5.84
N GLU A 80 -2.69 9.84 -6.37
CA GLU A 80 -2.56 10.21 -7.79
C GLU A 80 -2.91 9.07 -8.74
N ILE A 81 -2.64 7.83 -8.34
CA ILE A 81 -2.92 6.66 -9.17
C ILE A 81 -4.28 6.02 -8.90
N GLY A 82 -5.06 6.62 -8.01
CA GLY A 82 -6.43 6.18 -7.75
C GLY A 82 -6.60 5.14 -6.66
N VAL A 83 -5.58 4.89 -5.85
CA VAL A 83 -5.69 4.02 -4.67
C VAL A 83 -6.70 4.62 -3.69
N THR A 84 -7.57 3.78 -3.12
CA THR A 84 -8.66 4.23 -2.25
C THR A 84 -8.47 3.84 -0.79
N SER A 85 -7.56 2.91 -0.51
CA SER A 85 -7.28 2.50 0.87
C SER A 85 -5.82 2.07 1.01
N ILE A 86 -5.28 2.23 2.22
CA ILE A 86 -3.89 1.94 2.52
C ILE A 86 -3.81 1.06 3.75
N VAL A 87 -2.93 0.06 3.69
CA VAL A 87 -2.61 -0.81 4.82
C VAL A 87 -1.12 -0.66 5.10
N GLN A 88 -0.77 -0.32 6.33
CA GLN A 88 0.61 -0.18 6.76
C GLN A 88 0.77 -0.56 8.23
N PRO A 89 1.99 -0.91 8.68
CA PRO A 89 2.18 -1.29 10.08
C PRO A 89 2.10 -0.12 11.06
N GLY A 90 2.40 1.12 10.63
CA GLY A 90 2.53 2.25 11.54
C GLY A 90 3.85 2.22 12.30
N GLY A 91 3.96 3.04 13.34
CA GLY A 91 5.15 3.09 14.21
C GLY A 91 6.11 4.23 13.91
N SER A 92 5.78 5.11 12.98
CA SER A 92 6.53 6.33 12.72
C SER A 92 6.08 7.43 13.68
N ILE A 93 7.01 8.29 14.08
CA ILE A 93 6.64 9.52 14.80
C ILE A 93 5.80 10.45 13.94
N ARG A 94 5.76 10.19 12.63
CA ARG A 94 5.01 10.97 11.64
C ARG A 94 3.72 10.26 11.18
N ASP A 95 3.23 9.27 11.94
CA ASP A 95 1.99 8.57 11.57
C ASP A 95 0.82 9.54 11.40
N GLN A 96 0.79 10.61 12.21
CA GLN A 96 -0.27 11.61 12.10
C GLN A 96 -0.25 12.31 10.74
N GLU A 97 0.93 12.57 10.17
CA GLU A 97 1.03 13.15 8.83
C GLU A 97 0.42 12.23 7.77
N SER A 98 0.66 10.92 7.90
CA SER A 98 0.07 9.92 7.00
C SER A 98 -1.46 9.87 7.15
N ILE A 99 -1.94 9.90 8.37
CA ILE A 99 -3.39 9.91 8.66
C ILE A 99 -4.02 11.17 8.06
N ASP A 100 -3.39 12.33 8.24
CA ASP A 100 -3.88 13.59 7.72
C ASP A 100 -3.93 13.57 6.18
N ALA A 101 -2.90 13.02 5.54
CA ALA A 101 -2.86 12.88 4.09
C ALA A 101 -3.99 11.99 3.58
N ALA A 102 -4.21 10.85 4.24
CA ALA A 102 -5.31 9.94 3.88
C ALA A 102 -6.65 10.65 4.01
N ASN A 103 -6.85 11.39 5.10
CA ASN A 103 -8.10 12.15 5.33
C ASN A 103 -8.32 13.21 4.26
N GLU A 104 -7.27 13.95 3.89
CA GLU A 104 -7.36 14.97 2.83
C GLU A 104 -7.82 14.36 1.51
N HIS A 105 -7.38 13.15 1.21
CA HIS A 105 -7.69 12.46 -0.05
C HIS A 105 -8.93 11.56 0.02
N GLY A 106 -9.59 11.50 1.18
CA GLY A 106 -10.75 10.62 1.35
C GLY A 106 -10.42 9.14 1.32
N MET A 107 -9.19 8.78 1.65
CA MET A 107 -8.73 7.39 1.66
C MET A 107 -8.93 6.77 3.05
N SER A 108 -9.23 5.47 3.10
CA SER A 108 -9.21 4.73 4.36
C SER A 108 -7.79 4.24 4.64
N MET A 109 -7.47 4.03 5.92
CA MET A 109 -6.15 3.57 6.33
C MET A 109 -6.28 2.56 7.46
N ILE A 110 -5.57 1.43 7.32
CA ILE A 110 -5.54 0.36 8.31
C ILE A 110 -4.09 0.22 8.82
N PHE A 111 -3.92 0.22 10.14
CA PHE A 111 -2.63 -0.03 10.78
C PHE A 111 -2.59 -1.45 11.30
N THR A 112 -1.60 -2.23 10.85
CA THR A 112 -1.46 -3.63 11.27
C THR A 112 -0.65 -3.79 12.55
N GLY A 113 0.23 -2.85 12.86
CA GLY A 113 1.16 -2.97 13.98
C GLY A 113 2.31 -3.93 13.75
N MET A 114 2.39 -4.53 12.56
CA MET A 114 3.41 -5.53 12.23
C MET A 114 4.24 -5.11 11.03
N ARG A 115 5.55 -5.10 11.19
CA ARG A 115 6.49 -4.85 10.10
C ARG A 115 6.75 -6.15 9.36
N LEU A 116 6.76 -6.08 8.02
CA LEU A 116 6.89 -7.25 7.15
C LEU A 116 8.19 -7.16 6.36
N PHE A 117 9.33 -7.29 7.03
CA PHE A 117 10.62 -7.21 6.34
C PHE A 117 11.04 -8.57 5.79
N ARG A 118 11.43 -8.58 4.51
CA ARG A 118 12.02 -9.73 3.85
C ARG A 118 13.24 -9.25 3.04
N HIS A 119 14.39 -9.71 3.45
CA HIS A 119 15.67 -9.33 2.84
C HIS A 119 16.16 -10.34 1.83
#